data_e1de3c9ffe62211b578fae5985ccdbe8
#
_entry.id   e1de3c9ffe62211b578fae5985ccdbe8
#
_cell.length_a   1.000
_cell.length_b   1.000
_cell.length_c   1.000
_cell.angle_alpha   90.00
_cell.angle_beta   90.00
_cell.angle_gamma   90.00
#
_symmetry.space_group_name_H-M   'P 1'
#
loop_
_entity.id
_entity.type
_entity.pdbx_description
1 polymer ?
#
loop_
_entity_poly.entity_id
_entity_poly.type
_entity_poly.pdbx_seq_one_letter_code
_entity_poly.pdbx_strand_id
1 'polypeptide(L)'
;MKIGTKLYAFVGGIVVVVFVIFGIYMYNILKSNIDSSYQESIQEYLNNYTQMINLEINSKKDNAEVSINLLQNYLKTLGSISIMPNEYVTINNQQVNKWLINGKQVQNNEEIPNKSTEMGIELMSIFQKFPGGYFRIATSVIDDKGKRAVGSVIPYDSPVAQAIERGERYIGRNQVLGTWLIAAYEPLKINGEIAGIIAVAQPEMNYKALSEDFKTKKYFGSGYPYIADENGILTAHPRSVGVSLGDYDFFKEMKEKKDGVVIYDWEGKEKTQYFKYIEPIKSFITVGWYTEDYEAIFAQLQMIIIISVIIALGVVILVLYLIVKKIVRSLKQGV
;
A
#
# COMPACT_ATOMS: atom_id res chain seq x y z
N MET A 1 -30.50 56.09 -35.93
CA MET A 1 -29.83 54.80 -36.05
C MET A 1 -30.50 54.00 -37.15
N LYS A 2 -29.80 53.63 -38.22
CA LYS A 2 -30.37 52.91 -39.39
C LYS A 2 -30.90 51.52 -38.91
N ILE A 3 -32.04 51.09 -39.48
CA ILE A 3 -32.71 49.80 -39.13
C ILE A 3 -31.73 48.60 -39.07
N GLY A 4 -30.78 48.59 -39.99
CA GLY A 4 -29.73 47.54 -40.02
C GLY A 4 -28.86 47.48 -38.77
N THR A 5 -28.52 48.66 -38.18
CA THR A 5 -27.69 48.69 -36.96
C THR A 5 -28.44 48.17 -35.73
N LYS A 6 -29.76 48.40 -35.64
CA LYS A 6 -30.61 47.84 -34.55
C LYS A 6 -30.74 46.33 -34.67
N LEU A 7 -30.89 45.82 -35.88
CA LEU A 7 -30.99 44.37 -36.15
C LEU A 7 -29.67 43.64 -35.82
N TYR A 8 -28.52 44.22 -36.18
CA TYR A 8 -27.21 43.67 -35.79
C TYR A 8 -27.05 43.60 -34.29
N ALA A 9 -27.39 44.68 -33.58
CA ALA A 9 -27.24 44.70 -32.14
C ALA A 9 -28.16 43.68 -31.45
N PHE A 10 -29.38 43.49 -31.92
CA PHE A 10 -30.33 42.55 -31.38
C PHE A 10 -29.94 41.07 -31.66
N VAL A 11 -29.69 40.72 -32.93
CA VAL A 11 -29.30 39.35 -33.31
C VAL A 11 -27.94 38.98 -32.72
N GLY A 12 -26.96 39.91 -32.74
CA GLY A 12 -25.63 39.70 -32.16
C GLY A 12 -25.69 39.51 -30.66
N GLY A 13 -26.56 40.28 -29.96
CA GLY A 13 -26.77 40.10 -28.51
C GLY A 13 -27.34 38.70 -28.15
N ILE A 14 -28.34 38.24 -28.91
CA ILE A 14 -28.89 36.88 -28.71
C ILE A 14 -27.81 35.81 -28.93
N VAL A 15 -27.01 35.92 -30.01
CA VAL A 15 -25.94 34.98 -30.29
C VAL A 15 -24.92 34.95 -29.16
N VAL A 16 -24.49 36.11 -28.65
CA VAL A 16 -23.57 36.17 -27.49
C VAL A 16 -24.14 35.46 -26.27
N VAL A 17 -25.39 35.74 -25.92
CA VAL A 17 -26.05 35.08 -24.75
C VAL A 17 -26.09 33.57 -24.94
N VAL A 18 -26.46 33.07 -26.11
CA VAL A 18 -26.53 31.63 -26.41
C VAL A 18 -25.15 30.97 -26.25
N PHE A 19 -24.08 31.61 -26.79
CA PHE A 19 -22.72 31.06 -26.70
C PHE A 19 -22.17 31.10 -25.26
N VAL A 20 -22.50 32.11 -24.44
CA VAL A 20 -22.11 32.17 -23.04
C VAL A 20 -22.81 31.08 -22.26
N ILE A 21 -24.12 30.89 -22.45
CA ILE A 21 -24.87 29.81 -21.80
C ILE A 21 -24.30 28.42 -22.19
N PHE A 22 -24.02 28.25 -23.49
CA PHE A 22 -23.40 27.02 -23.99
C PHE A 22 -22.02 26.76 -23.40
N GLY A 23 -21.19 27.79 -23.27
CA GLY A 23 -19.85 27.68 -22.65
C GLY A 23 -19.94 27.26 -21.18
N ILE A 24 -20.84 27.88 -20.41
CA ILE A 24 -21.09 27.51 -19.00
C ILE A 24 -21.60 26.06 -18.90
N TYR A 25 -22.53 25.68 -19.75
CA TYR A 25 -23.08 24.34 -19.79
C TYR A 25 -22.00 23.29 -20.11
N MET A 26 -21.19 23.53 -21.13
CA MET A 26 -20.08 22.65 -21.52
C MET A 26 -19.04 22.52 -20.41
N TYR A 27 -18.67 23.64 -19.75
CA TYR A 27 -17.75 23.61 -18.61
C TYR A 27 -18.26 22.71 -17.48
N ASN A 28 -19.53 22.87 -17.09
CA ASN A 28 -20.11 22.09 -16.01
C ASN A 28 -20.18 20.59 -16.33
N ILE A 29 -20.56 20.23 -17.57
CA ILE A 29 -20.56 18.83 -18.01
C ILE A 29 -19.16 18.23 -18.00
N LEU A 30 -18.19 18.93 -18.59
CA LEU A 30 -16.82 18.43 -18.68
C LEU A 30 -16.20 18.33 -17.27
N LYS A 31 -16.43 19.32 -16.40
CA LYS A 31 -15.97 19.27 -15.02
C LYS A 31 -16.55 18.05 -14.30
N SER A 32 -17.87 17.86 -14.36
CA SER A 32 -18.54 16.72 -13.69
C SER A 32 -18.05 15.38 -14.22
N ASN A 33 -17.88 15.23 -15.55
CA ASN A 33 -17.41 13.98 -16.14
C ASN A 33 -15.95 13.69 -15.76
N ILE A 34 -15.09 14.71 -15.76
CA ILE A 34 -13.70 14.58 -15.35
C ILE A 34 -13.63 14.20 -13.86
N ASP A 35 -14.37 14.89 -12.99
CA ASP A 35 -14.42 14.60 -11.55
C ASP A 35 -14.84 13.15 -11.31
N SER A 36 -15.94 12.71 -11.90
CA SER A 36 -16.45 11.35 -11.75
C SER A 36 -15.43 10.31 -12.23
N SER A 37 -14.83 10.54 -13.40
CA SER A 37 -13.82 9.62 -13.97
C SER A 37 -12.56 9.51 -13.09
N TYR A 38 -12.11 10.63 -12.49
CA TYR A 38 -10.96 10.61 -11.60
C TYR A 38 -11.27 9.91 -10.28
N GLN A 39 -12.42 10.20 -9.67
CA GLN A 39 -12.84 9.51 -8.44
C GLN A 39 -12.95 8.00 -8.66
N GLU A 40 -13.56 7.57 -9.76
CA GLU A 40 -13.67 6.16 -10.15
C GLU A 40 -12.28 5.52 -10.33
N SER A 41 -11.39 6.19 -11.07
CA SER A 41 -10.02 5.71 -11.29
C SER A 41 -9.21 5.57 -10.01
N ILE A 42 -9.38 6.49 -9.05
CA ILE A 42 -8.69 6.42 -7.76
C ILE A 42 -9.24 5.28 -6.90
N GLN A 43 -10.58 5.12 -6.86
CA GLN A 43 -11.19 4.02 -6.15
C GLN A 43 -10.79 2.67 -6.75
N GLU A 44 -10.76 2.56 -8.07
CA GLU A 44 -10.27 1.38 -8.77
C GLU A 44 -8.80 1.10 -8.43
N TYR A 45 -7.95 2.12 -8.42
CA TYR A 45 -6.55 1.99 -8.02
C TYR A 45 -6.41 1.43 -6.60
N LEU A 46 -7.12 2.03 -5.61
CA LEU A 46 -7.08 1.57 -4.23
C LEU A 46 -7.60 0.13 -4.08
N ASN A 47 -8.66 -0.21 -4.80
CA ASN A 47 -9.22 -1.56 -4.81
C ASN A 47 -8.25 -2.58 -5.43
N ASN A 48 -7.63 -2.25 -6.56
CA ASN A 48 -6.67 -3.12 -7.25
C ASN A 48 -5.43 -3.38 -6.39
N TYR A 49 -4.88 -2.35 -5.74
CA TYR A 49 -3.77 -2.54 -4.80
C TYR A 49 -4.17 -3.36 -3.58
N THR A 50 -5.35 -3.12 -3.02
CA THR A 50 -5.88 -3.92 -1.91
C THR A 50 -6.01 -5.39 -2.30
N GLN A 51 -6.55 -5.67 -3.48
CA GLN A 51 -6.69 -7.03 -4.00
C GLN A 51 -5.33 -7.69 -4.25
N MET A 52 -4.39 -6.98 -4.88
CA MET A 52 -3.03 -7.44 -5.12
C MET A 52 -2.33 -7.83 -3.80
N ILE A 53 -2.40 -6.96 -2.79
CA ILE A 53 -1.81 -7.22 -1.47
C ILE A 53 -2.46 -8.43 -0.80
N ASN A 54 -3.79 -8.54 -0.85
CA ASN A 54 -4.50 -9.71 -0.31
C ASN A 54 -4.06 -11.02 -0.97
N LEU A 55 -3.92 -11.02 -2.29
CA LEU A 55 -3.44 -12.19 -3.03
C LEU A 55 -1.99 -12.53 -2.68
N GLU A 56 -1.12 -11.53 -2.56
CA GLU A 56 0.28 -11.73 -2.17
C GLU A 56 0.39 -12.31 -0.75
N ILE A 57 -0.36 -11.77 0.23
CA ILE A 57 -0.37 -12.27 1.60
C ILE A 57 -0.89 -13.73 1.66
N ASN A 58 -1.94 -14.06 0.92
CA ASN A 58 -2.44 -15.43 0.87
C ASN A 58 -1.41 -16.39 0.25
N SER A 59 -0.79 -16.01 -0.87
CA SER A 59 0.29 -16.78 -1.48
C SER A 59 1.47 -16.99 -0.52
N LYS A 60 1.82 -15.97 0.28
CA LYS A 60 2.89 -16.10 1.29
C LYS A 60 2.49 -17.02 2.44
N LYS A 61 1.21 -17.07 2.85
CA LYS A 61 0.74 -18.06 3.83
C LYS A 61 0.86 -19.49 3.29
N ASP A 62 0.44 -19.71 2.04
CA ASP A 62 0.55 -21.00 1.39
C ASP A 62 2.04 -21.43 1.25
N ASN A 63 2.90 -20.50 0.86
CA ASN A 63 4.35 -20.74 0.80
C ASN A 63 4.96 -21.05 2.17
N ALA A 64 4.50 -20.38 3.24
CA ALA A 64 4.96 -20.68 4.60
C ALA A 64 4.52 -22.08 5.05
N GLU A 65 3.33 -22.54 4.63
CA GLU A 65 2.86 -23.90 4.90
C GLU A 65 3.72 -24.95 4.17
N VAL A 66 4.03 -24.71 2.90
CA VAL A 66 4.94 -25.59 2.15
C VAL A 66 6.33 -25.62 2.76
N SER A 67 6.87 -24.46 3.12
CA SER A 67 8.21 -24.31 3.69
C SER A 67 8.34 -24.98 5.06
N ILE A 68 7.32 -24.87 5.93
CA ILE A 68 7.37 -25.53 7.24
C ILE A 68 7.32 -27.05 7.11
N ASN A 69 6.55 -27.60 6.17
CA ASN A 69 6.52 -29.03 5.87
C ASN A 69 7.88 -29.50 5.31
N LEU A 70 8.51 -28.70 4.45
CA LEU A 70 9.85 -28.96 3.92
C LEU A 70 10.89 -29.00 5.03
N LEU A 71 10.88 -28.00 5.94
CA LEU A 71 11.77 -27.96 7.12
C LEU A 71 11.56 -29.17 8.03
N GLN A 72 10.31 -29.53 8.32
CA GLN A 72 9.99 -30.69 9.13
C GLN A 72 10.53 -31.99 8.54
N ASN A 73 10.36 -32.18 7.23
CA ASN A 73 10.87 -33.34 6.52
C ASN A 73 12.41 -33.37 6.51
N TYR A 74 13.05 -32.22 6.26
CA TYR A 74 14.51 -32.13 6.33
C TYR A 74 15.03 -32.52 7.71
N LEU A 75 14.47 -31.98 8.81
CA LEU A 75 14.90 -32.35 10.15
C LEU A 75 14.72 -33.85 10.43
N LYS A 76 13.64 -34.48 9.93
CA LYS A 76 13.46 -35.94 10.03
C LYS A 76 14.56 -36.73 9.32
N THR A 77 15.07 -36.23 8.18
CA THR A 77 16.19 -36.91 7.48
C THR A 77 17.51 -36.84 8.25
N LEU A 78 17.69 -35.84 9.11
CA LEU A 78 18.87 -35.71 9.97
C LEU A 78 18.85 -36.70 11.13
N GLY A 79 17.69 -37.25 11.50
CA GLY A 79 17.51 -38.20 12.60
C GLY A 79 16.69 -37.61 13.75
N SER A 80 16.59 -38.36 14.86
CA SER A 80 15.85 -37.93 16.04
C SER A 80 16.65 -36.95 16.87
N ILE A 81 15.97 -35.96 17.44
CA ILE A 81 16.56 -35.04 18.41
C ILE A 81 16.60 -35.73 19.78
N SER A 82 17.78 -35.74 20.42
CA SER A 82 17.99 -36.21 21.79
C SER A 82 18.20 -35.05 22.73
N ILE A 83 17.54 -35.03 23.88
CA ILE A 83 17.75 -34.08 24.96
C ILE A 83 18.75 -34.65 25.95
N MET A 84 19.81 -33.92 26.26
CA MET A 84 20.83 -34.31 27.25
C MET A 84 20.47 -33.67 28.59
N PRO A 85 19.84 -34.40 29.53
CA PRO A 85 19.18 -33.79 30.68
C PRO A 85 20.15 -33.15 31.69
N ASN A 86 21.42 -33.54 31.71
CA ASN A 86 22.46 -33.03 32.62
C ASN A 86 23.55 -32.21 31.90
N GLU A 87 23.36 -31.92 30.62
CA GLU A 87 24.25 -31.07 29.84
C GLU A 87 23.53 -29.81 29.38
N TYR A 88 24.18 -28.67 29.58
CA TYR A 88 23.57 -27.37 29.28
C TYR A 88 24.40 -26.59 28.28
N VAL A 89 23.69 -25.76 27.50
CA VAL A 89 24.29 -24.77 26.62
C VAL A 89 23.83 -23.39 27.06
N THR A 90 24.75 -22.44 27.16
CA THR A 90 24.44 -21.06 27.51
C THR A 90 24.39 -20.20 26.24
N ILE A 91 23.26 -19.53 26.04
CA ILE A 91 23.05 -18.54 24.98
C ILE A 91 22.53 -17.26 25.62
N ASN A 92 23.21 -16.13 25.45
CA ASN A 92 22.82 -14.83 26.02
C ASN A 92 22.49 -14.91 27.52
N ASN A 93 23.34 -15.57 28.32
CA ASN A 93 23.21 -15.82 29.76
C ASN A 93 22.04 -16.74 30.16
N GLN A 94 21.29 -17.30 29.21
CA GLN A 94 20.27 -18.31 29.50
C GLN A 94 20.82 -19.72 29.31
N GLN A 95 20.68 -20.56 30.29
CA GLN A 95 21.00 -22.00 30.23
C GLN A 95 19.78 -22.78 29.74
N VAL A 96 20.00 -23.66 28.78
CA VAL A 96 19.02 -24.60 28.23
C VAL A 96 19.64 -25.98 28.11
N ASN A 97 18.86 -27.05 28.23
CA ASN A 97 19.35 -28.42 28.06
C ASN A 97 19.92 -28.59 26.65
N LYS A 98 21.06 -29.23 26.54
CA LYS A 98 21.73 -29.50 25.25
C LYS A 98 20.88 -30.48 24.42
N TRP A 99 20.64 -30.10 23.17
CA TRP A 99 19.99 -30.96 22.17
C TRP A 99 20.99 -31.47 21.15
N LEU A 100 20.90 -32.74 20.81
CA LEU A 100 21.70 -33.35 19.76
C LEU A 100 20.79 -33.87 18.65
N ILE A 101 21.18 -33.69 17.39
CA ILE A 101 20.61 -34.33 16.22
C ILE A 101 21.75 -35.03 15.48
N ASN A 102 21.67 -36.34 15.27
CA ASN A 102 22.74 -37.12 14.68
C ASN A 102 24.11 -36.87 15.35
N GLY A 103 24.15 -36.77 16.68
CA GLY A 103 25.37 -36.50 17.46
C GLY A 103 25.89 -35.06 17.43
N LYS A 104 25.30 -34.18 16.60
CA LYS A 104 25.68 -32.75 16.49
C LYS A 104 24.77 -31.89 17.37
N GLN A 105 25.36 -30.91 18.06
CA GLN A 105 24.60 -29.92 18.86
C GLN A 105 23.65 -29.09 17.98
N VAL A 106 22.40 -28.89 18.44
CA VAL A 106 21.39 -28.07 17.74
C VAL A 106 21.55 -26.59 18.08
N GLN A 107 21.85 -26.25 19.35
CA GLN A 107 22.06 -24.88 19.78
C GLN A 107 23.25 -24.25 19.06
N ASN A 108 23.05 -23.05 18.53
CA ASN A 108 24.02 -22.31 17.68
C ASN A 108 24.48 -23.09 16.45
N ASN A 109 23.71 -24.10 15.99
CA ASN A 109 24.01 -24.81 14.77
C ASN A 109 23.86 -23.87 13.55
N GLU A 110 24.83 -23.89 12.66
CA GLU A 110 24.80 -23.10 11.43
C GLU A 110 24.49 -23.95 10.19
N GLU A 111 24.80 -25.25 10.24
CA GLU A 111 24.59 -26.17 9.11
C GLU A 111 23.09 -26.33 8.77
N ILE A 112 22.25 -26.51 9.80
CA ILE A 112 20.80 -26.66 9.63
C ILE A 112 20.16 -25.43 8.98
N PRO A 113 20.37 -24.20 9.51
CA PRO A 113 19.86 -22.98 8.87
C PRO A 113 20.39 -22.76 7.45
N ASN A 114 21.70 -22.95 7.22
CA ASN A 114 22.29 -22.76 5.90
C ASN A 114 21.69 -23.74 4.87
N LYS A 115 21.58 -25.01 5.23
CA LYS A 115 20.98 -26.01 4.36
C LYS A 115 19.51 -25.74 4.07
N SER A 116 18.76 -25.25 5.07
CA SER A 116 17.36 -24.84 4.87
C SER A 116 17.25 -23.70 3.86
N THR A 117 18.17 -22.73 3.90
CA THR A 117 18.20 -21.61 2.93
C THR A 117 18.55 -22.13 1.51
N GLU A 118 19.49 -23.06 1.38
CA GLU A 118 19.80 -23.69 0.09
C GLU A 118 18.62 -24.46 -0.51
N MET A 119 17.71 -24.96 0.35
CA MET A 119 16.48 -25.63 -0.06
C MET A 119 15.36 -24.66 -0.43
N GLY A 120 15.58 -23.33 -0.38
CA GLY A 120 14.61 -22.30 -0.71
C GLY A 120 13.76 -21.80 0.47
N ILE A 121 14.07 -22.19 1.70
CA ILE A 121 13.42 -21.65 2.89
C ILE A 121 14.09 -20.30 3.23
N GLU A 122 13.37 -19.20 3.09
CA GLU A 122 13.96 -17.87 3.21
C GLU A 122 14.49 -17.60 4.62
N LEU A 123 13.66 -17.81 5.65
CA LEU A 123 14.05 -17.74 7.05
C LEU A 123 13.56 -18.96 7.81
N MET A 124 14.42 -19.51 8.68
CA MET A 124 14.05 -20.60 9.58
C MET A 124 14.54 -20.36 11.01
N SER A 125 13.86 -20.96 11.97
CA SER A 125 14.29 -20.99 13.38
C SER A 125 13.89 -22.29 14.07
N ILE A 126 14.68 -22.69 15.06
CA ILE A 126 14.34 -23.73 16.03
C ILE A 126 14.30 -23.06 17.40
N PHE A 127 13.23 -23.31 18.12
CA PHE A 127 13.04 -22.83 19.49
C PHE A 127 12.94 -24.02 20.43
N GLN A 128 13.51 -23.88 21.62
CA GLN A 128 13.45 -24.85 22.69
C GLN A 128 12.51 -24.34 23.79
N LYS A 129 11.63 -25.20 24.29
CA LYS A 129 10.77 -24.90 25.44
C LYS A 129 11.61 -24.69 26.69
N PHE A 130 11.31 -23.59 27.44
CA PHE A 130 11.95 -23.27 28.69
C PHE A 130 10.95 -22.55 29.63
N PRO A 131 11.25 -22.28 30.91
CA PRO A 131 10.28 -21.67 31.83
C PRO A 131 9.68 -20.32 31.38
N GLY A 132 10.38 -19.54 30.55
CA GLY A 132 9.91 -18.24 30.04
C GLY A 132 9.16 -18.29 28.71
N GLY A 133 8.93 -19.47 28.11
CA GLY A 133 8.30 -19.61 26.80
C GLY A 133 9.08 -20.51 25.85
N TYR A 134 9.35 -20.04 24.63
CA TYR A 134 10.14 -20.75 23.63
C TYR A 134 11.36 -19.92 23.23
N PHE A 135 12.54 -20.44 23.53
CA PHE A 135 13.83 -19.78 23.38
C PHE A 135 14.49 -20.15 22.06
N ARG A 136 14.84 -19.19 21.22
CA ARG A 136 15.44 -19.41 19.88
C ARG A 136 16.86 -19.92 20.02
N ILE A 137 17.11 -21.16 19.61
CA ILE A 137 18.40 -21.85 19.76
C ILE A 137 19.19 -21.97 18.47
N ALA A 138 18.53 -21.98 17.31
CA ALA A 138 19.17 -21.98 15.99
C ALA A 138 18.30 -21.20 15.00
N THR A 139 18.92 -20.46 14.06
CA THR A 139 18.16 -19.62 13.12
C THR A 139 19.01 -19.19 11.92
N SER A 140 18.38 -18.93 10.77
CA SER A 140 18.96 -18.19 9.64
C SER A 140 18.76 -16.69 9.74
N VAL A 141 17.90 -16.20 10.64
CA VAL A 141 17.65 -14.77 10.85
C VAL A 141 18.93 -14.08 11.34
N ILE A 142 19.32 -13.00 10.66
CA ILE A 142 20.51 -12.20 10.98
C ILE A 142 20.03 -10.84 11.51
N ASP A 143 20.63 -10.38 12.60
CA ASP A 143 20.38 -9.07 13.19
C ASP A 143 21.14 -7.94 12.44
N ASP A 144 20.93 -6.69 12.86
CA ASP A 144 21.58 -5.48 12.32
C ASP A 144 23.11 -5.45 12.48
N LYS A 145 23.65 -6.33 13.36
CA LYS A 145 25.09 -6.50 13.59
C LYS A 145 25.70 -7.66 12.81
N GLY A 146 24.91 -8.31 11.94
CA GLY A 146 25.36 -9.45 11.13
C GLY A 146 25.44 -10.76 11.92
N LYS A 147 24.86 -10.85 13.12
CA LYS A 147 24.85 -12.06 13.93
C LYS A 147 23.50 -12.79 13.82
N ARG A 148 23.53 -14.13 13.98
CA ARG A 148 22.31 -14.91 14.06
C ARG A 148 21.50 -14.51 15.29
N ALA A 149 20.20 -14.27 15.12
CA ALA A 149 19.29 -13.76 16.13
C ALA A 149 18.86 -14.84 17.14
N VAL A 150 19.81 -15.63 17.67
CA VAL A 150 19.57 -16.58 18.73
C VAL A 150 19.29 -15.88 20.07
N GLY A 151 18.58 -16.54 20.99
CA GLY A 151 18.32 -16.00 22.32
C GLY A 151 17.05 -15.15 22.44
N SER A 152 16.31 -14.90 21.34
CA SER A 152 14.98 -14.29 21.45
C SER A 152 13.93 -15.29 21.96
N VAL A 153 12.87 -14.77 22.58
CA VAL A 153 11.83 -15.60 23.24
C VAL A 153 10.47 -15.34 22.59
N ILE A 154 9.72 -16.42 22.39
CA ILE A 154 8.28 -16.37 22.15
C ILE A 154 7.62 -16.63 23.50
N PRO A 155 6.99 -15.63 24.15
CA PRO A 155 6.40 -15.81 25.47
C PRO A 155 5.11 -16.65 25.41
N TYR A 156 4.76 -17.31 26.54
CA TYR A 156 3.60 -18.21 26.59
C TYR A 156 2.25 -17.53 26.33
N ASP A 157 2.12 -16.25 26.60
CA ASP A 157 0.90 -15.46 26.36
C ASP A 157 0.74 -15.02 24.90
N SER A 158 1.73 -15.27 24.05
CA SER A 158 1.64 -14.97 22.63
C SER A 158 0.66 -15.90 21.90
N PRO A 159 -0.03 -15.41 20.83
CA PRO A 159 -0.90 -16.26 20.01
C PRO A 159 -0.18 -17.49 19.42
N VAL A 160 1.10 -17.33 19.08
CA VAL A 160 1.94 -18.43 18.58
C VAL A 160 2.07 -19.51 19.65
N ALA A 161 2.56 -19.16 20.86
CA ALA A 161 2.78 -20.14 21.91
C ALA A 161 1.48 -20.82 22.35
N GLN A 162 0.37 -20.07 22.42
CA GLN A 162 -0.94 -20.62 22.74
C GLN A 162 -1.40 -21.69 21.73
N ALA A 163 -1.20 -21.48 20.42
CA ALA A 163 -1.50 -22.47 19.40
C ALA A 163 -0.60 -23.71 19.57
N ILE A 164 0.71 -23.48 19.74
CA ILE A 164 1.68 -24.57 19.91
C ILE A 164 1.36 -25.42 21.14
N GLU A 165 1.01 -24.84 22.31
CA GLU A 165 0.65 -25.58 23.53
C GLU A 165 -0.59 -26.46 23.34
N ARG A 166 -1.50 -26.10 22.41
CA ARG A 166 -2.63 -26.97 22.00
C ARG A 166 -2.21 -28.04 20.97
N GLY A 167 -0.94 -28.06 20.54
CA GLY A 167 -0.45 -28.96 19.51
C GLY A 167 -0.81 -28.56 18.09
N GLU A 168 -1.22 -27.33 17.89
CA GLU A 168 -1.67 -26.77 16.63
C GLU A 168 -0.57 -25.96 15.93
N ARG A 169 -0.56 -26.00 14.59
CA ARG A 169 0.25 -25.08 13.76
C ARG A 169 -0.32 -23.68 13.82
N TYR A 170 0.55 -22.69 13.85
CA TYR A 170 0.19 -21.28 13.67
C TYR A 170 0.76 -20.75 12.36
N ILE A 171 -0.07 -20.14 11.50
CA ILE A 171 0.36 -19.42 10.31
C ILE A 171 -0.22 -18.02 10.38
N GLY A 172 0.64 -17.01 10.30
CA GLY A 172 0.19 -15.64 10.40
C GLY A 172 1.29 -14.60 10.30
N ARG A 173 0.85 -13.35 10.41
CA ARG A 173 1.70 -12.16 10.45
C ARG A 173 2.40 -12.07 11.80
N ASN A 174 3.71 -11.84 11.79
CA ASN A 174 4.49 -11.63 13.00
C ASN A 174 5.61 -10.62 12.75
N GLN A 175 6.08 -9.94 13.78
CA GLN A 175 7.19 -9.00 13.69
C GLN A 175 8.45 -9.58 14.30
N VAL A 176 9.54 -9.60 13.53
CA VAL A 176 10.84 -10.08 13.98
C VAL A 176 11.89 -9.01 13.67
N LEU A 177 12.60 -8.55 14.69
CA LEU A 177 13.60 -7.47 14.55
C LEU A 177 13.09 -6.24 13.77
N GLY A 178 11.85 -5.83 14.04
CA GLY A 178 11.22 -4.67 13.38
C GLY A 178 10.65 -4.95 11.97
N THR A 179 10.91 -6.12 11.38
CA THR A 179 10.41 -6.50 10.06
C THR A 179 9.13 -7.32 10.18
N TRP A 180 8.10 -6.94 9.42
CA TRP A 180 6.86 -7.70 9.31
C TRP A 180 7.03 -8.89 8.37
N LEU A 181 6.69 -10.08 8.88
CA LEU A 181 6.85 -11.35 8.20
C LEU A 181 5.53 -12.12 8.19
N ILE A 182 5.34 -12.96 7.16
CA ILE A 182 4.40 -14.07 7.20
C ILE A 182 5.19 -15.31 7.63
N ALA A 183 4.78 -15.93 8.72
CA ALA A 183 5.50 -17.02 9.36
C ALA A 183 4.58 -18.21 9.64
N ALA A 184 5.14 -19.41 9.58
CA ALA A 184 4.52 -20.64 10.06
C ALA A 184 5.35 -21.20 11.21
N TYR A 185 4.65 -21.64 12.26
CA TYR A 185 5.20 -22.26 13.46
C TYR A 185 4.56 -23.64 13.65
N GLU A 186 5.38 -24.66 13.87
CA GLU A 186 4.95 -26.05 14.06
C GLU A 186 5.48 -26.58 15.39
N PRO A 187 4.65 -27.29 16.19
CA PRO A 187 5.14 -27.95 17.42
C PRO A 187 6.22 -28.97 17.10
N LEU A 188 7.38 -28.83 17.75
CA LEU A 188 8.45 -29.83 17.70
C LEU A 188 8.29 -30.80 18.87
N LYS A 189 7.87 -32.03 18.56
CA LYS A 189 7.65 -33.09 19.56
C LYS A 189 8.88 -33.98 19.67
N ILE A 190 9.31 -34.24 20.89
CA ILE A 190 10.36 -35.20 21.23
C ILE A 190 9.75 -36.18 22.22
N ASN A 191 9.81 -37.49 21.94
CA ASN A 191 9.18 -38.55 22.74
C ASN A 191 7.66 -38.33 23.00
N GLY A 192 6.97 -37.70 22.05
CA GLY A 192 5.53 -37.42 22.13
C GLY A 192 5.15 -36.12 22.82
N GLU A 193 6.07 -35.46 23.53
CA GLU A 193 5.85 -34.20 24.23
C GLU A 193 6.34 -33.00 23.43
N ILE A 194 5.68 -31.84 23.55
CA ILE A 194 6.09 -30.58 22.92
C ILE A 194 7.33 -30.06 23.62
N ALA A 195 8.49 -30.25 22.99
CA ALA A 195 9.78 -29.80 23.49
C ALA A 195 10.22 -28.45 22.90
N GLY A 196 9.61 -28.02 21.78
CA GLY A 196 10.00 -26.78 21.10
C GLY A 196 9.09 -26.42 19.95
N ILE A 197 9.61 -25.54 19.11
CA ILE A 197 8.95 -25.06 17.89
C ILE A 197 9.97 -25.09 16.75
N ILE A 198 9.55 -25.49 15.55
CA ILE A 198 10.21 -25.14 14.31
C ILE A 198 9.41 -24.01 13.63
N ALA A 199 10.10 -23.09 13.01
CA ALA A 199 9.47 -21.94 12.35
C ALA A 199 10.14 -21.64 11.03
N VAL A 200 9.33 -21.16 10.09
CA VAL A 200 9.77 -20.55 8.84
C VAL A 200 9.09 -19.20 8.68
N ALA A 201 9.75 -18.28 7.97
CA ALA A 201 9.19 -16.96 7.73
C ALA A 201 9.73 -16.36 6.44
N GLN A 202 9.00 -15.38 5.90
CA GLN A 202 9.39 -14.56 4.76
C GLN A 202 8.82 -13.15 4.94
N PRO A 203 9.43 -12.09 4.37
CA PRO A 203 8.88 -10.75 4.40
C PRO A 203 7.45 -10.70 3.87
N GLU A 204 6.55 -10.00 4.59
CA GLU A 204 5.15 -9.92 4.17
C GLU A 204 4.99 -9.18 2.84
N MET A 205 5.80 -8.15 2.62
CA MET A 205 5.78 -7.32 1.42
C MET A 205 7.19 -6.83 1.07
N ASN A 206 7.42 -6.54 -0.21
CA ASN A 206 8.59 -5.79 -0.64
C ASN A 206 8.29 -4.29 -0.64
N TYR A 207 8.25 -3.68 0.54
CA TYR A 207 7.94 -2.26 0.70
C TYR A 207 8.90 -1.32 -0.04
N LYS A 208 10.16 -1.74 -0.25
CA LYS A 208 11.13 -0.98 -1.05
C LYS A 208 10.71 -0.93 -2.51
N ALA A 209 10.32 -2.05 -3.09
CA ALA A 209 9.84 -2.10 -4.48
C ALA A 209 8.54 -1.29 -4.65
N LEU A 210 7.62 -1.34 -3.69
CA LEU A 210 6.42 -0.50 -3.69
C LEU A 210 6.77 0.98 -3.63
N SER A 211 7.73 1.39 -2.79
CA SER A 211 8.17 2.78 -2.72
C SER A 211 8.77 3.26 -4.05
N GLU A 212 9.53 2.42 -4.76
CA GLU A 212 10.06 2.76 -6.09
C GLU A 212 8.94 2.86 -7.15
N ASP A 213 7.96 1.95 -7.13
CA ASP A 213 6.78 2.07 -8.01
C ASP A 213 6.00 3.36 -7.74
N PHE A 214 5.78 3.71 -6.49
CA PHE A 214 5.07 4.92 -6.08
C PHE A 214 5.74 6.22 -6.55
N LYS A 215 7.07 6.25 -6.73
CA LYS A 215 7.78 7.39 -7.32
C LYS A 215 7.38 7.67 -8.76
N THR A 216 6.95 6.66 -9.48
CA THR A 216 6.56 6.77 -10.90
C THR A 216 5.10 7.21 -11.07
N LYS A 217 4.28 7.05 -10.05
CA LYS A 217 2.84 7.37 -10.07
C LYS A 217 2.64 8.85 -9.76
N LYS A 218 1.84 9.52 -10.59
CA LYS A 218 1.49 10.92 -10.38
C LYS A 218 -0.01 11.13 -10.60
N TYR A 219 -0.62 11.86 -9.70
CA TYR A 219 -2.02 12.26 -9.74
C TYR A 219 -2.08 13.79 -9.64
N PHE A 220 -2.75 14.45 -10.58
CA PHE A 220 -2.91 15.92 -10.61
C PHE A 220 -1.59 16.71 -10.44
N GLY A 221 -0.47 16.20 -10.98
CA GLY A 221 0.84 16.86 -10.87
C GLY A 221 1.62 16.52 -9.62
N SER A 222 1.14 16.85 -8.42
CA SER A 222 1.83 16.64 -7.14
C SER A 222 1.45 15.35 -6.42
N GLY A 223 0.31 14.74 -6.76
CA GLY A 223 -0.23 13.59 -6.05
C GLY A 223 0.58 12.32 -6.23
N TYR A 224 0.61 11.49 -5.19
CA TYR A 224 1.29 10.20 -5.16
C TYR A 224 0.63 9.24 -4.16
N PRO A 225 0.80 7.91 -4.36
CA PRO A 225 0.37 6.92 -3.39
C PRO A 225 1.40 6.71 -2.29
N TYR A 226 0.93 6.20 -1.15
CA TYR A 226 1.78 5.67 -0.09
C TYR A 226 1.04 4.63 0.77
N ILE A 227 1.79 3.85 1.57
CA ILE A 227 1.25 2.95 2.59
C ILE A 227 1.74 3.40 3.95
N ALA A 228 0.81 3.51 4.90
CA ALA A 228 1.10 3.73 6.32
C ALA A 228 0.50 2.59 7.15
N ASP A 229 1.23 2.11 8.16
CA ASP A 229 0.71 1.11 9.09
C ASP A 229 -0.36 1.70 10.03
N GLU A 230 -0.96 0.87 10.87
CA GLU A 230 -2.00 1.29 11.83
C GLU A 230 -1.53 2.31 12.89
N ASN A 231 -0.21 2.47 13.07
CA ASN A 231 0.41 3.46 13.94
C ASN A 231 0.77 4.77 13.19
N GLY A 232 0.53 4.81 11.88
CA GLY A 232 0.85 5.93 11.01
C GLY A 232 2.27 5.94 10.49
N ILE A 233 3.05 4.89 10.71
CA ILE A 233 4.41 4.80 10.16
C ILE A 233 4.35 4.54 8.66
N LEU A 234 4.98 5.40 7.87
CA LEU A 234 5.08 5.24 6.42
C LEU A 234 5.95 4.03 6.08
N THR A 235 5.34 2.94 5.67
CA THR A 235 6.03 1.68 5.30
C THR A 235 6.44 1.65 3.83
N ALA A 236 5.63 2.25 2.94
CA ALA A 236 6.00 2.51 1.55
C ALA A 236 5.64 3.95 1.17
N HIS A 237 6.61 4.74 0.75
CA HIS A 237 6.44 6.15 0.41
C HIS A 237 7.52 6.60 -0.59
N PRO A 238 7.22 7.47 -1.58
CA PRO A 238 8.21 7.93 -2.56
C PRO A 238 9.47 8.56 -1.97
N ARG A 239 9.38 9.20 -0.78
CA ARG A 239 10.48 10.00 -0.20
C ARG A 239 10.72 9.86 1.29
N SER A 240 9.71 9.44 2.07
CA SER A 240 9.69 9.63 3.54
C SER A 240 9.34 8.34 4.29
N VAL A 241 9.90 7.19 3.89
CA VAL A 241 9.72 5.91 4.61
C VAL A 241 10.21 6.05 6.05
N GLY A 242 9.46 5.51 7.00
CA GLY A 242 9.75 5.54 8.43
C GLY A 242 9.23 6.79 9.18
N VAL A 243 8.74 7.81 8.48
CA VAL A 243 8.10 8.98 9.13
C VAL A 243 6.76 8.60 9.71
N SER A 244 6.41 9.13 10.90
CA SER A 244 5.14 8.90 11.56
C SER A 244 4.12 9.98 11.22
N LEU A 245 2.92 9.54 10.87
CA LEU A 245 1.71 10.37 10.72
C LEU A 245 0.73 10.18 11.88
N GLY A 246 1.05 9.34 12.86
CA GLY A 246 0.13 8.87 13.90
C GLY A 246 -0.48 9.96 14.79
N ASP A 247 0.23 11.07 15.01
CA ASP A 247 -0.22 12.17 15.85
C ASP A 247 -1.14 13.16 15.12
N TYR A 248 -1.20 13.13 13.79
CA TYR A 248 -2.02 14.03 13.00
C TYR A 248 -3.51 13.65 13.05
N ASP A 249 -4.38 14.65 13.14
CA ASP A 249 -5.82 14.43 13.28
C ASP A 249 -6.44 13.78 12.03
N PHE A 250 -5.96 14.12 10.83
CA PHE A 250 -6.41 13.44 9.61
C PHE A 250 -6.12 11.93 9.63
N PHE A 251 -4.99 11.51 10.23
CA PHE A 251 -4.67 10.08 10.32
C PHE A 251 -5.56 9.37 11.36
N LYS A 252 -5.91 10.03 12.47
CA LYS A 252 -6.89 9.51 13.43
C LYS A 252 -8.26 9.32 12.77
N GLU A 253 -8.69 10.29 11.96
CA GLU A 253 -9.92 10.20 11.17
C GLU A 253 -9.89 9.02 10.17
N MET A 254 -8.76 8.80 9.48
CA MET A 254 -8.57 7.62 8.62
C MET A 254 -8.72 6.30 9.39
N LYS A 255 -8.18 6.23 10.61
CA LYS A 255 -8.30 5.03 11.48
C LYS A 255 -9.73 4.74 11.87
N GLU A 256 -10.55 5.75 12.10
CA GLU A 256 -11.97 5.60 12.43
C GLU A 256 -12.79 5.16 11.21
N LYS A 257 -12.58 5.81 10.07
CA LYS A 257 -13.37 5.58 8.83
C LYS A 257 -12.99 4.29 8.09
N LYS A 258 -11.73 3.87 8.15
CA LYS A 258 -11.15 2.71 7.43
C LYS A 258 -11.14 2.84 5.91
N ASP A 259 -12.07 3.54 5.28
CA ASP A 259 -12.18 3.79 3.83
C ASP A 259 -12.81 5.17 3.63
N GLY A 260 -12.38 5.90 2.60
CA GLY A 260 -12.96 7.19 2.26
C GLY A 260 -11.96 8.26 1.84
N VAL A 261 -12.31 9.51 2.16
CA VAL A 261 -11.52 10.69 1.85
C VAL A 261 -11.38 11.58 3.09
N VAL A 262 -10.20 12.18 3.26
CA VAL A 262 -9.92 13.25 4.22
C VAL A 262 -9.32 14.46 3.49
N ILE A 263 -9.64 15.65 3.99
CA ILE A 263 -9.10 16.93 3.52
C ILE A 263 -8.46 17.60 4.71
N TYR A 264 -7.20 18.00 4.57
CA TYR A 264 -6.42 18.56 5.67
C TYR A 264 -5.35 19.55 5.17
N ASP A 265 -4.86 20.40 6.05
CA ASP A 265 -3.71 21.27 5.77
C ASP A 265 -2.41 20.48 5.95
N TRP A 266 -1.55 20.53 4.96
CA TRP A 266 -0.20 19.98 4.99
C TRP A 266 0.80 21.07 4.58
N GLU A 267 1.59 21.54 5.54
CA GLU A 267 2.61 22.59 5.32
C GLU A 267 2.01 23.88 4.73
N GLY A 268 0.80 24.25 5.17
CA GLY A 268 0.11 25.48 4.72
C GLY A 268 -0.63 25.35 3.39
N LYS A 269 -0.81 24.11 2.88
CA LYS A 269 -1.57 23.81 1.66
C LYS A 269 -2.63 22.76 1.93
N GLU A 270 -3.83 23.00 1.41
CA GLU A 270 -4.90 22.01 1.50
C GLU A 270 -4.59 20.78 0.64
N LYS A 271 -4.75 19.61 1.25
CA LYS A 271 -4.50 18.31 0.63
C LYS A 271 -5.74 17.42 0.72
N THR A 272 -6.16 16.88 -0.41
CA THR A 272 -7.20 15.86 -0.51
C THR A 272 -6.55 14.50 -0.57
N GLN A 273 -7.03 13.55 0.24
CA GLN A 273 -6.47 12.21 0.32
C GLN A 273 -7.55 11.14 0.40
N TYR A 274 -7.55 10.25 -0.57
CA TYR A 274 -8.31 9.01 -0.59
C TYR A 274 -7.50 7.90 0.07
N PHE A 275 -8.17 7.02 0.81
CA PHE A 275 -7.51 5.95 1.54
C PHE A 275 -8.41 4.72 1.67
N LYS A 276 -7.76 3.56 1.87
CA LYS A 276 -8.42 2.30 2.15
C LYS A 276 -7.58 1.46 3.10
N TYR A 277 -8.21 0.88 4.13
CA TYR A 277 -7.56 -0.02 5.07
C TYR A 277 -7.41 -1.43 4.50
N ILE A 278 -6.26 -2.03 4.69
CA ILE A 278 -5.91 -3.38 4.24
C ILE A 278 -5.69 -4.25 5.47
N GLU A 279 -6.73 -5.01 5.82
CA GLU A 279 -6.77 -5.80 7.06
C GLU A 279 -5.58 -6.77 7.22
N PRO A 280 -5.16 -7.58 6.23
CA PRO A 280 -4.08 -8.55 6.40
C PRO A 280 -2.74 -7.97 6.81
N ILE A 281 -2.43 -6.75 6.38
CA ILE A 281 -1.18 -6.04 6.72
C ILE A 281 -1.39 -4.93 7.74
N LYS A 282 -2.64 -4.71 8.20
CA LYS A 282 -3.04 -3.65 9.14
C LYS A 282 -2.48 -2.28 8.75
N SER A 283 -2.69 -1.90 7.50
CA SER A 283 -2.13 -0.69 6.90
C SER A 283 -3.14 0.01 6.01
N PHE A 284 -2.91 1.29 5.75
CA PHE A 284 -3.69 2.10 4.83
C PHE A 284 -2.93 2.26 3.52
N ILE A 285 -3.53 1.89 2.38
CA ILE A 285 -3.13 2.38 1.07
C ILE A 285 -3.81 3.71 0.81
N THR A 286 -3.09 4.67 0.29
CA THR A 286 -3.58 6.03 0.11
C THR A 286 -3.15 6.62 -1.23
N VAL A 287 -3.94 7.57 -1.75
CA VAL A 287 -3.57 8.45 -2.85
C VAL A 287 -4.02 9.86 -2.49
N GLY A 288 -3.11 10.82 -2.55
CA GLY A 288 -3.46 12.22 -2.22
C GLY A 288 -2.70 13.22 -3.07
N TRP A 289 -3.27 14.44 -3.20
CA TRP A 289 -2.73 15.56 -3.97
C TRP A 289 -3.08 16.89 -3.31
N TYR A 290 -2.41 17.97 -3.69
CA TYR A 290 -2.80 19.31 -3.28
C TYR A 290 -4.03 19.80 -4.05
N THR A 291 -5.00 20.34 -3.34
CA THR A 291 -6.26 20.83 -3.92
C THR A 291 -6.00 21.90 -4.99
N GLU A 292 -4.99 22.75 -4.80
CA GLU A 292 -4.60 23.77 -5.77
C GLU A 292 -4.19 23.19 -7.14
N ASP A 293 -3.49 22.05 -7.16
CA ASP A 293 -3.08 21.39 -8.43
C ASP A 293 -4.27 20.80 -9.18
N TYR A 294 -5.23 20.26 -8.43
CA TYR A 294 -6.49 19.78 -8.97
C TYR A 294 -7.31 20.94 -9.57
N GLU A 295 -7.46 22.04 -8.83
CA GLU A 295 -8.17 23.22 -9.30
C GLU A 295 -7.51 23.88 -10.53
N ALA A 296 -6.19 23.87 -10.60
CA ALA A 296 -5.45 24.41 -11.75
C ALA A 296 -5.81 23.72 -13.07
N ILE A 297 -6.12 22.40 -13.06
CA ILE A 297 -6.58 21.68 -14.25
C ILE A 297 -7.92 22.25 -14.75
N PHE A 298 -8.85 22.51 -13.84
CA PHE A 298 -10.15 23.09 -14.19
C PHE A 298 -10.07 24.55 -14.62
N ALA A 299 -9.15 25.34 -14.05
CA ALA A 299 -8.88 26.69 -14.51
C ALA A 299 -8.34 26.70 -15.95
N GLN A 300 -7.46 25.76 -16.31
CA GLN A 300 -6.98 25.60 -17.67
C GLN A 300 -8.12 25.20 -18.63
N LEU A 301 -8.96 24.22 -18.24
CA LEU A 301 -10.13 23.80 -19.01
C LEU A 301 -11.09 24.97 -19.25
N GLN A 302 -11.38 25.76 -18.21
CA GLN A 302 -12.23 26.94 -18.29
C GLN A 302 -11.67 27.97 -19.28
N MET A 303 -10.37 28.23 -19.26
CA MET A 303 -9.69 29.14 -20.17
C MET A 303 -9.82 28.66 -21.63
N ILE A 304 -9.61 27.35 -21.90
CA ILE A 304 -9.76 26.78 -23.22
C ILE A 304 -11.18 26.95 -23.75
N ILE A 305 -12.20 26.72 -22.90
CA ILE A 305 -13.62 26.90 -23.29
C ILE A 305 -13.91 28.38 -23.61
N ILE A 306 -13.45 29.31 -22.75
CA ILE A 306 -13.63 30.75 -22.98
C ILE A 306 -13.02 31.18 -24.31
N ILE A 307 -11.78 30.80 -24.61
CA ILE A 307 -11.09 31.12 -25.85
C ILE A 307 -11.85 30.51 -27.05
N SER A 308 -12.32 29.28 -26.96
CA SER A 308 -13.08 28.61 -28.01
C SER A 308 -14.40 29.31 -28.28
N VAL A 309 -15.11 29.76 -27.26
CA VAL A 309 -16.35 30.53 -27.38
C VAL A 309 -16.10 31.88 -28.05
N ILE A 310 -15.02 32.60 -27.65
CA ILE A 310 -14.65 33.88 -28.29
C ILE A 310 -14.35 33.72 -29.76
N ILE A 311 -13.58 32.69 -30.13
CA ILE A 311 -13.27 32.39 -31.54
C ILE A 311 -14.55 32.08 -32.32
N ALA A 312 -15.41 31.23 -31.81
CA ALA A 312 -16.69 30.86 -32.44
C ALA A 312 -17.60 32.06 -32.64
N LEU A 313 -17.71 32.93 -31.62
CA LEU A 313 -18.45 34.18 -31.70
C LEU A 313 -17.88 35.10 -32.77
N GLY A 314 -16.56 35.25 -32.87
CA GLY A 314 -15.89 36.07 -33.92
C GLY A 314 -16.24 35.57 -35.32
N VAL A 315 -16.20 34.25 -35.53
CA VAL A 315 -16.58 33.63 -36.82
C VAL A 315 -18.05 33.90 -37.14
N VAL A 316 -18.96 33.68 -36.19
CA VAL A 316 -20.41 33.92 -36.44
C VAL A 316 -20.70 35.38 -36.72
N ILE A 317 -20.11 36.32 -35.99
CA ILE A 317 -20.26 37.75 -36.23
C ILE A 317 -19.73 38.16 -37.63
N LEU A 318 -18.57 37.62 -38.03
CA LEU A 318 -18.01 37.88 -39.38
C LEU A 318 -18.95 37.36 -40.48
N VAL A 319 -19.49 36.15 -40.34
CA VAL A 319 -20.43 35.56 -41.29
C VAL A 319 -21.71 36.41 -41.38
N LEU A 320 -22.28 36.81 -40.25
CA LEU A 320 -23.45 37.67 -40.19
C LEU A 320 -23.16 39.03 -40.87
N TYR A 321 -22.00 39.63 -40.65
CA TYR A 321 -21.58 40.88 -41.31
C TYR A 321 -21.55 40.72 -42.83
N LEU A 322 -20.95 39.62 -43.35
CA LEU A 322 -20.85 39.38 -44.78
C LEU A 322 -22.22 39.16 -45.42
N ILE A 323 -23.13 38.40 -44.77
CA ILE A 323 -24.48 38.16 -45.25
C ILE A 323 -25.29 39.46 -45.34
N VAL A 324 -25.31 40.24 -44.26
CA VAL A 324 -26.08 41.51 -44.27
C VAL A 324 -25.49 42.52 -45.21
N LYS A 325 -24.14 42.62 -45.36
CA LYS A 325 -23.51 43.47 -46.35
C LYS A 325 -23.96 43.10 -47.77
N LYS A 326 -24.08 41.80 -48.09
CA LYS A 326 -24.58 41.32 -49.38
C LYS A 326 -26.05 41.69 -49.59
N ILE A 327 -26.93 41.48 -48.62
CA ILE A 327 -28.36 41.83 -48.69
C ILE A 327 -28.56 43.33 -48.88
N VAL A 328 -27.88 44.16 -48.07
CA VAL A 328 -27.99 45.63 -48.20
C VAL A 328 -27.47 46.11 -49.53
N ARG A 329 -26.44 45.50 -50.12
CA ARG A 329 -25.93 45.82 -51.42
C ARG A 329 -26.93 45.50 -52.57
N SER A 330 -27.58 44.28 -52.47
CA SER A 330 -28.63 43.89 -53.44
C SER A 330 -29.84 44.81 -53.41
N LEU A 331 -30.29 45.19 -52.19
CA LEU A 331 -31.42 46.11 -52.01
C LEU A 331 -31.13 47.53 -52.57
N LYS A 332 -29.86 47.98 -52.58
CA LYS A 332 -29.46 49.27 -53.18
C LYS A 332 -29.30 49.24 -54.72
N GLN A 333 -29.12 48.07 -55.29
CA GLN A 333 -28.98 47.87 -56.70
C GLN A 333 -30.31 47.58 -57.43
N GLY A 334 -31.38 47.27 -56.65
CA GLY A 334 -32.73 47.01 -57.17
C GLY A 334 -33.73 48.16 -57.05
N VAL A 335 -33.26 49.33 -56.57
CA VAL A 335 -33.95 50.63 -56.61
C VAL A 335 -33.19 51.56 -57.56
#